data_b6dbb98c1294c5f9f34dded9f78fda4b
#
_entry.id   b6dbb98c1294c5f9f34dded9f78fda4b
#
_cell.length_a   1.000
_cell.length_b   1.000
_cell.length_c   1.000
_cell.angle_alpha   90.00
_cell.angle_beta   90.00
_cell.angle_gamma   90.00
#
_symmetry.space_group_name_H-M   'P 1'
#
loop_
_entity.id
_entity.type
_entity.pdbx_description
1 polymer ?
#
loop_
_entity_poly.entity_id
_entity_poly.type
_entity_poly.pdbx_seq_one_letter_code
_entity_poly.pdbx_strand_id
1 'polypeptide(L)' 'LSATVTAGSCMRADALATACMDLGNQAALAMIEQTDDAACYLIVAQGDSLQVITSSRWE' A
#
# COMPACT_ATOMS: atom_id res chain seq x y z
N LEU A 1 -3.64 -2.70 -10.21
CA LEU A 1 -3.23 -2.40 -8.85
C LEU A 1 -4.06 -1.25 -8.27
N SER A 2 -4.60 -1.47 -7.12
CA SER A 2 -5.29 -0.44 -6.34
C SER A 2 -4.62 -0.35 -4.97
N ALA A 3 -4.41 0.85 -4.46
CA ALA A 3 -3.73 1.06 -3.20
C ALA A 3 -4.53 1.98 -2.28
N THR A 4 -4.72 1.54 -1.05
CA THR A 4 -5.29 2.35 0.02
C THR A 4 -4.25 2.46 1.12
N VAL A 5 -3.91 3.67 1.54
CA VAL A 5 -2.86 3.91 2.52
C VAL A 5 -3.41 4.77 3.65
N THR A 6 -3.10 4.37 4.88
CA THR A 6 -3.32 5.22 6.06
C THR A 6 -1.96 5.69 6.59
N ALA A 7 -1.90 6.92 7.08
CA ALA A 7 -0.68 7.49 7.64
C ALA A 7 -1.06 8.61 8.60
N GLY A 8 -0.04 9.23 9.21
CA GLY A 8 -0.25 10.27 10.21
C GLY A 8 -0.89 11.55 9.70
N SER A 9 -0.89 11.79 8.37
CA SER A 9 -1.59 12.91 7.77
C SER A 9 -2.14 12.54 6.41
N CYS A 10 -3.16 13.27 5.94
CA CYS A 10 -3.76 13.04 4.64
C CYS A 10 -2.76 13.28 3.51
N MET A 11 -1.95 14.31 3.61
CA MET A 11 -0.93 14.64 2.61
C MET A 11 0.09 13.51 2.48
N ARG A 12 0.53 12.96 3.61
CA ARG A 12 1.49 11.88 3.64
C ARG A 12 0.90 10.60 3.09
N ALA A 13 -0.35 10.28 3.45
CA ALA A 13 -1.05 9.11 2.94
C ALA A 13 -1.21 9.17 1.42
N ASP A 14 -1.54 10.34 0.88
CA ASP A 14 -1.70 10.55 -0.55
C ASP A 14 -0.37 10.35 -1.30
N ALA A 15 0.71 10.91 -0.78
CA ALA A 15 2.05 10.73 -1.37
C ALA A 15 2.48 9.26 -1.34
N LEU A 16 2.24 8.56 -0.23
CA LEU A 16 2.57 7.15 -0.11
C LEU A 16 1.74 6.27 -1.04
N ALA A 17 0.46 6.58 -1.20
CA ALA A 17 -0.39 5.84 -2.14
C ALA A 17 0.09 6.00 -3.57
N THR A 18 0.49 7.20 -3.96
CA THR A 18 1.06 7.45 -5.29
C THR A 18 2.35 6.65 -5.48
N ALA A 19 3.23 6.65 -4.49
CA ALA A 19 4.46 5.87 -4.56
C ALA A 19 4.17 4.38 -4.67
N CYS A 20 3.17 3.87 -3.96
CA CYS A 20 2.76 2.47 -4.06
C CYS A 20 2.35 2.10 -5.48
N MET A 21 1.60 2.97 -6.16
CA MET A 21 1.18 2.72 -7.54
C MET A 21 2.37 2.66 -8.50
N ASP A 22 3.40 3.46 -8.24
CA ASP A 22 4.59 3.49 -9.09
C ASP A 22 5.52 2.29 -8.86
N LEU A 23 5.63 1.84 -7.62
CA LEU A 23 6.60 0.81 -7.24
C LEU A 23 6.13 -0.62 -7.52
N GLY A 24 4.84 -0.84 -7.62
CA GLY A 24 4.28 -2.19 -7.69
C GLY A 24 4.14 -2.79 -6.28
N ASN A 25 3.49 -3.97 -6.19
CA ASN A 25 3.01 -4.48 -4.91
C ASN A 25 4.13 -4.86 -3.93
N GLN A 26 5.19 -5.52 -4.37
CA GLN A 26 6.24 -5.99 -3.43
C GLN A 26 7.05 -4.83 -2.88
N ALA A 27 7.50 -3.92 -3.74
CA ALA A 27 8.28 -2.77 -3.31
C ALA A 27 7.43 -1.81 -2.48
N ALA A 28 6.15 -1.66 -2.84
CA ALA A 28 5.21 -0.84 -2.08
C ALA A 28 5.03 -1.37 -0.66
N LEU A 29 4.83 -2.68 -0.52
CA LEU A 29 4.67 -3.30 0.79
C LEU A 29 5.92 -3.09 1.65
N ALA A 30 7.11 -3.30 1.08
CA ALA A 30 8.36 -3.11 1.79
C ALA A 30 8.53 -1.66 2.25
N MET A 31 8.20 -0.70 1.40
CA MET A 31 8.28 0.71 1.75
C MET A 31 7.35 1.05 2.91
N ILE A 32 6.10 0.58 2.86
CA ILE A 32 5.11 0.86 3.90
C ILE A 32 5.52 0.21 5.23
N GLU A 33 6.05 -1.01 5.18
CA GLU A 33 6.49 -1.70 6.40
C GLU A 33 7.64 -0.97 7.11
N GLN A 34 8.45 -0.23 6.36
CA GLN A 34 9.54 0.58 6.90
C GLN A 34 9.10 1.96 7.40
N THR A 35 7.83 2.30 7.18
CA THR A 35 7.27 3.60 7.59
C THR A 35 6.43 3.41 8.84
N ASP A 36 6.88 3.94 9.97
CA ASP A 36 6.36 3.60 11.30
C ASP A 36 4.87 3.86 11.49
N ASP A 37 4.33 4.89 10.87
CA ASP A 37 2.94 5.31 11.09
C ASP A 37 2.04 5.01 9.89
N ALA A 38 2.48 4.16 8.98
CA ALA A 38 1.75 3.89 7.76
C ALA A 38 1.30 2.42 7.67
N ALA A 39 0.16 2.22 7.02
CA ALA A 39 -0.35 0.90 6.70
C ALA A 39 -0.99 0.95 5.31
N CYS A 40 -1.02 -0.17 4.60
CA CYS A 40 -1.60 -0.21 3.28
C CYS A 40 -2.45 -1.46 3.05
N TYR A 41 -3.38 -1.31 2.12
CA TYR A 41 -4.25 -2.36 1.62
C TYR A 41 -4.14 -2.31 0.10
N LEU A 42 -3.59 -3.37 -0.49
CA LEU A 42 -3.32 -3.42 -1.92
C LEU A 42 -4.21 -4.48 -2.58
N ILE A 43 -4.77 -4.15 -3.73
CA ILE A 43 -5.51 -5.10 -4.55
C ILE A 43 -4.75 -5.27 -5.86
N VAL A 44 -4.36 -6.50 -6.14
CA VAL A 44 -3.55 -6.84 -7.31
C VAL A 44 -4.31 -7.84 -8.18
N ALA A 45 -4.43 -7.56 -9.46
CA ALA A 45 -5.04 -8.49 -10.40
C ALA A 45 -4.06 -9.61 -10.75
N GLN A 46 -4.50 -10.86 -10.64
CA GLN A 46 -3.71 -12.03 -11.01
C GLN A 46 -4.55 -12.94 -11.89
N GLY A 47 -4.36 -12.86 -13.21
CA GLY A 47 -5.18 -13.62 -14.15
C GLY A 47 -6.64 -13.24 -14.01
N ASP A 48 -7.49 -14.22 -13.70
CA ASP A 48 -8.94 -14.01 -13.53
C ASP A 48 -9.35 -13.68 -12.11
N SER A 49 -8.39 -13.55 -11.18
CA SER A 49 -8.69 -13.32 -9.77
C SER A 49 -8.01 -12.07 -9.26
N LEU A 50 -8.46 -11.61 -8.08
CA LEU A 50 -7.87 -10.49 -7.38
C LEU A 50 -7.20 -11.01 -6.12
N GLN A 51 -6.01 -10.50 -5.83
CA GLN A 51 -5.28 -10.80 -4.59
C GLN A 51 -5.24 -9.55 -3.73
N VAL A 52 -5.53 -9.73 -2.44
CA VAL A 52 -5.46 -8.64 -1.44
C VAL A 52 -4.18 -8.82 -0.63
N ILE A 53 -3.41 -7.75 -0.51
CA ILE A 53 -2.18 -7.73 0.27
C ILE A 53 -2.27 -6.56 1.25
N THR A 54 -2.05 -6.84 2.54
CA THR A 54 -2.05 -5.79 3.56
C THR A 54 -0.71 -5.76 4.28
N SER A 55 -0.31 -4.57 4.74
CA SER A 55 0.85 -4.45 5.60
C SER A 55 0.52 -4.92 7.02
N SER A 56 1.55 -5.17 7.84
CA SER A 56 1.35 -5.74 9.17
C SER A 56 0.60 -4.82 10.12
N ARG A 57 0.64 -3.51 9.89
CA ARG A 57 -0.06 -2.53 10.73
C ARG A 57 -1.48 -2.21 10.26
N TRP A 58 -1.92 -2.79 9.16
CA TRP A 58 -3.29 -2.60 8.68
C TRP A 58 -4.30 -3.27 9.62
N GLU A 59 -5.33 -2.52 10.00
CA GLU A 59 -6.39 -3.01 10.88
C GLU A 59 -7.76 -2.91 10.21
#